data_7c5cb95afa7f57ac60ba14ae8077a051
#
_entry.id   7c5cb95afa7f57ac60ba14ae8077a051
#
_cell.length_a   1.000
_cell.length_b   1.000
_cell.length_c   1.000
_cell.angle_alpha   90.00
_cell.angle_beta   90.00
_cell.angle_gamma   90.00
#
_symmetry.space_group_name_H-M   'P 1'
#
loop_
_entity.id
_entity.type
_entity.pdbx_description
1 polymer ?
#
loop_
_entity_poly.entity_id
_entity_poly.type
_entity_poly.pdbx_seq_one_letter_code
_entity_poly.pdbx_strand_id
1 'polypeptide(L)'
;DTAVVLHPLADDRRELYLERTGEVLRAPPGFMLVVSYNPGYQNLLKGMKPSTRQRFVALRFDYPAAAEEERIVANEAQVDAALAAQVVKLGQALRRLEQHDLEEVASTRLLIFAARMIRSGMTPREACLACLAEPLSDDPQTVAALMGVVDVHFA
;
A
#
# COMPACT_ATOMS: atom_id res chain seq x y z
N ASP A 1 -5.25 18.85 14.89
CA ASP A 1 -5.81 17.75 14.10
C ASP A 1 -6.32 18.32 12.76
N THR A 2 -5.48 18.26 11.74
CA THR A 2 -5.73 18.88 10.43
C THR A 2 -7.01 18.34 9.77
N ALA A 3 -7.41 17.11 10.08
CA ALA A 3 -8.62 16.50 9.52
C ALA A 3 -9.92 17.22 9.97
N VAL A 4 -9.90 17.87 11.14
CA VAL A 4 -11.08 18.60 11.65
C VAL A 4 -11.42 19.83 10.79
N VAL A 5 -10.41 20.46 10.20
CA VAL A 5 -10.59 21.63 9.32
C VAL A 5 -11.42 21.24 8.07
N LEU A 6 -11.37 19.98 7.66
CA LEU A 6 -12.11 19.48 6.49
C LEU A 6 -13.55 19.03 6.81
N HIS A 7 -13.96 19.01 8.08
CA HIS A 7 -15.31 18.58 8.48
C HIS A 7 -16.42 19.38 7.79
N PRO A 8 -16.35 20.74 7.73
CA PRO A 8 -17.39 21.52 7.06
C PRO A 8 -17.52 21.25 5.55
N LEU A 9 -16.42 20.79 4.94
CA LEU A 9 -16.43 20.40 3.52
C LEU A 9 -17.04 19.01 3.31
N ALA A 10 -16.92 18.13 4.31
CA ALA A 10 -17.40 16.75 4.28
C ALA A 10 -18.83 16.57 4.84
N ASP A 11 -19.46 17.62 5.32
CA ASP A 11 -20.84 17.59 5.83
C ASP A 11 -21.77 18.53 5.03
N ASP A 12 -23.01 18.69 5.49
CA ASP A 12 -24.05 19.45 4.78
C ASP A 12 -23.73 20.91 4.53
N ARG A 13 -22.77 21.49 5.26
CA ARG A 13 -22.30 22.88 5.07
C ARG A 13 -21.59 23.05 3.72
N ARG A 14 -20.86 22.03 3.25
CA ARG A 14 -20.15 22.00 1.98
C ARG A 14 -19.27 23.23 1.75
N GLU A 15 -18.55 23.68 2.78
CA GLU A 15 -17.72 24.87 2.74
C GLU A 15 -16.40 24.67 3.49
N LEU A 16 -15.36 25.41 3.10
CA LEU A 16 -14.05 25.45 3.75
C LEU A 16 -13.69 26.90 4.05
N TYR A 17 -13.47 27.19 5.32
CA TYR A 17 -12.98 28.49 5.75
C TYR A 17 -11.45 28.54 5.67
N LEU A 18 -10.91 29.52 4.95
CA LEU A 18 -9.48 29.77 4.84
C LEU A 18 -9.08 30.87 5.82
N GLU A 19 -8.57 30.49 6.99
CA GLU A 19 -8.22 31.44 8.06
C GLU A 19 -7.23 32.53 7.62
N ARG A 20 -6.28 32.18 6.74
CA ARG A 20 -5.23 33.11 6.26
C ARG A 20 -5.76 34.24 5.41
N THR A 21 -6.80 34.03 4.62
CA THR A 21 -7.38 35.02 3.70
C THR A 21 -8.74 35.53 4.15
N GLY A 22 -9.36 34.87 5.14
CA GLY A 22 -10.72 35.18 5.58
C GLY A 22 -11.80 34.74 4.58
N GLU A 23 -11.45 33.95 3.59
CA GLU A 23 -12.35 33.50 2.52
C GLU A 23 -13.10 32.23 2.91
N VAL A 24 -14.32 32.10 2.41
CA VAL A 24 -15.10 30.87 2.48
C VAL A 24 -15.22 30.27 1.08
N LEU A 25 -14.60 29.10 0.88
CA LEU A 25 -14.73 28.32 -0.34
C LEU A 25 -15.96 27.42 -0.23
N ARG A 26 -16.88 27.50 -1.18
CA ARG A 26 -18.03 26.61 -1.26
C ARG A 26 -17.77 25.48 -2.26
N ALA A 27 -18.06 24.25 -1.85
CA ALA A 27 -17.97 23.09 -2.72
C ALA A 27 -19.02 23.17 -3.83
N PRO A 28 -18.62 23.08 -5.12
CA PRO A 28 -19.58 23.08 -6.22
C PRO A 28 -20.45 21.81 -6.21
N PRO A 29 -21.57 21.81 -6.97
CA PRO A 29 -22.34 20.57 -7.19
C PRO A 29 -21.43 19.45 -7.73
N GLY A 30 -21.61 18.24 -7.19
CA GLY A 30 -20.79 17.08 -7.59
C GLY A 30 -19.41 17.00 -6.96
N PHE A 31 -18.96 17.96 -6.17
CA PHE A 31 -17.73 17.85 -5.42
C PHE A 31 -17.80 16.67 -4.41
N MET A 32 -16.74 15.88 -4.38
CA MET A 32 -16.56 14.76 -3.45
C MET A 32 -15.18 14.83 -2.80
N LEU A 33 -15.14 14.68 -1.48
CA LEU A 33 -13.90 14.53 -0.74
C LEU A 33 -13.57 13.04 -0.58
N VAL A 34 -12.43 12.62 -1.09
CA VAL A 34 -11.94 11.24 -0.97
C VAL A 34 -10.71 11.23 -0.07
N VAL A 35 -10.70 10.35 0.92
CA VAL A 35 -9.59 10.17 1.87
C VAL A 35 -9.12 8.73 1.81
N SER A 36 -7.83 8.53 1.60
CA SER A 36 -7.17 7.22 1.66
C SER A 36 -6.27 7.16 2.89
N TYR A 37 -6.34 6.08 3.66
CA TYR A 37 -5.50 5.89 4.84
C TYR A 37 -5.31 4.39 5.15
N ASN A 38 -4.21 4.06 5.85
CA ASN A 38 -3.93 2.71 6.34
C ASN A 38 -4.32 2.58 7.80
N PRO A 39 -5.31 1.74 8.16
CA PRO A 39 -5.78 1.60 9.54
C PRO A 39 -4.71 1.10 10.53
N GLY A 40 -3.71 0.34 10.06
CA GLY A 40 -2.64 -0.25 10.87
C GLY A 40 -1.61 0.75 11.40
N TYR A 41 -1.46 1.91 10.78
CA TYR A 41 -0.49 2.95 11.17
C TYR A 41 -1.00 3.86 12.29
N GLN A 42 -1.57 3.29 13.34
CA GLN A 42 -2.19 4.06 14.44
C GLN A 42 -1.21 4.90 15.27
N ASN A 43 0.10 4.69 15.17
CA ASN A 43 1.08 5.39 16.01
C ASN A 43 1.62 6.68 15.40
N LEU A 44 1.56 6.91 14.10
CA LEU A 44 2.09 8.13 13.45
C LEU A 44 1.03 9.18 13.12
N LEU A 45 -0.19 8.76 12.85
CA LEU A 45 -1.34 9.64 12.74
C LEU A 45 -2.37 9.09 13.71
N LYS A 46 -2.62 9.75 14.84
CA LYS A 46 -3.75 9.43 15.73
C LYS A 46 -4.94 9.06 14.86
N GLY A 47 -5.34 7.80 14.89
CA GLY A 47 -6.35 7.26 13.97
C GLY A 47 -7.52 8.21 13.82
N MET A 48 -8.06 8.32 12.62
CA MET A 48 -9.13 9.29 12.31
C MET A 48 -10.21 9.23 13.39
N LYS A 49 -10.49 10.37 14.03
CA LYS A 49 -11.47 10.45 15.12
C LYS A 49 -12.80 9.85 14.68
N PRO A 50 -13.55 9.20 15.58
CA PRO A 50 -14.87 8.66 15.26
C PRO A 50 -15.79 9.69 14.60
N SER A 51 -15.78 10.93 15.08
CA SER A 51 -16.56 12.04 14.50
C SER A 51 -16.18 12.39 13.07
N THR A 52 -14.90 12.20 12.69
CA THR A 52 -14.45 12.37 11.31
C THR A 52 -14.93 11.21 10.44
N ARG A 53 -14.77 9.96 10.90
CA ARG A 53 -15.18 8.78 10.14
C ARG A 53 -16.68 8.74 9.83
N GLN A 54 -17.52 9.24 10.75
CA GLN A 54 -18.98 9.30 10.57
C GLN A 54 -19.44 10.22 9.42
N ARG A 55 -18.55 11.03 8.86
CA ARG A 55 -18.84 11.91 7.72
C ARG A 55 -18.52 11.27 6.36
N PHE A 56 -17.98 10.05 6.35
CA PHE A 56 -17.55 9.37 5.15
C PHE A 56 -18.24 8.03 4.98
N VAL A 57 -18.45 7.64 3.74
CA VAL A 57 -18.73 6.25 3.37
C VAL A 57 -17.40 5.52 3.28
N ALA A 58 -17.24 4.45 4.05
CA ALA A 58 -15.99 3.69 4.07
C ALA A 58 -16.01 2.58 3.01
N LEU A 59 -14.98 2.54 2.19
CA LEU A 59 -14.69 1.45 1.28
C LEU A 59 -13.39 0.79 1.72
N ARG A 60 -13.43 -0.51 1.92
CA ARG A 60 -12.23 -1.29 2.25
C ARG A 60 -11.65 -1.88 0.97
N PHE A 61 -10.34 -1.71 0.81
CA PHE A 61 -9.56 -2.33 -0.25
C PHE A 61 -8.62 -3.36 0.38
N ASP A 62 -8.76 -4.58 -0.07
CA ASP A 62 -7.84 -5.67 0.24
C ASP A 62 -6.95 -5.94 -0.99
N TYR A 63 -5.99 -6.87 -0.85
CA TYR A 63 -5.20 -7.30 -2.00
C TYR A 63 -6.08 -7.96 -3.06
N PRO A 64 -5.73 -7.81 -4.36
CA PRO A 64 -6.41 -8.54 -5.41
C PRO A 64 -6.34 -10.06 -5.19
N ALA A 65 -7.29 -10.79 -5.76
CA ALA A 65 -7.17 -12.25 -5.85
C ALA A 65 -5.91 -12.64 -6.63
N ALA A 66 -5.29 -13.78 -6.30
CA ALA A 66 -4.01 -14.21 -6.88
C ALA A 66 -3.96 -14.07 -8.40
N ALA A 67 -4.94 -14.61 -9.11
CA ALA A 67 -5.00 -14.55 -10.57
C ALA A 67 -5.09 -13.12 -11.13
N GLU A 68 -5.74 -12.21 -10.41
CA GLU A 68 -5.81 -10.80 -10.80
C GLU A 68 -4.51 -10.08 -10.51
N GLU A 69 -3.88 -10.36 -9.37
CA GLU A 69 -2.58 -9.78 -9.02
C GLU A 69 -1.48 -10.25 -10.00
N GLU A 70 -1.51 -11.51 -10.44
CA GLU A 70 -0.62 -12.04 -11.48
C GLU A 70 -0.78 -11.27 -12.81
N ARG A 71 -2.02 -10.99 -13.22
CA ARG A 71 -2.29 -10.18 -14.42
C ARG A 71 -1.77 -8.76 -14.28
N ILE A 72 -1.96 -8.16 -13.11
CA ILE A 72 -1.45 -6.81 -12.80
C ILE A 72 0.08 -6.81 -12.90
N VAL A 73 0.75 -7.74 -12.22
CA VAL A 73 2.22 -7.84 -12.24
C VAL A 73 2.74 -8.09 -13.65
N ALA A 74 2.15 -9.02 -14.39
CA ALA A 74 2.55 -9.32 -15.77
C ALA A 74 2.44 -8.09 -16.67
N ASN A 75 1.31 -7.38 -16.60
CA ASN A 75 1.05 -6.20 -17.42
C ASN A 75 1.93 -5.01 -17.03
N GLU A 76 2.02 -4.70 -15.75
CA GLU A 76 2.75 -3.53 -15.25
C GLU A 76 4.27 -3.71 -15.34
N ALA A 77 4.78 -4.91 -15.06
CA ALA A 77 6.20 -5.20 -15.18
C ALA A 77 6.62 -5.62 -16.60
N GLN A 78 5.66 -5.89 -17.50
CA GLN A 78 5.91 -6.41 -18.84
C GLN A 78 6.76 -7.68 -18.82
N VAL A 79 6.36 -8.63 -17.98
CA VAL A 79 6.98 -9.95 -17.81
C VAL A 79 6.00 -11.04 -18.24
N ASP A 80 6.52 -12.25 -18.45
CA ASP A 80 5.66 -13.40 -18.75
C ASP A 80 4.83 -13.86 -17.55
N ALA A 81 3.81 -14.65 -17.83
CA ALA A 81 2.88 -15.14 -16.82
C ALA A 81 3.56 -16.03 -15.76
N ALA A 82 4.62 -16.76 -16.14
CA ALA A 82 5.31 -17.66 -15.24
C ALA A 82 6.07 -16.88 -14.14
N LEU A 83 6.82 -15.85 -14.53
CA LEU A 83 7.52 -14.98 -13.59
C LEU A 83 6.51 -14.18 -12.73
N ALA A 84 5.44 -13.68 -13.33
CA ALA A 84 4.41 -12.96 -12.58
C ALA A 84 3.78 -13.85 -11.50
N ALA A 85 3.40 -15.08 -11.83
CA ALA A 85 2.85 -16.04 -10.88
C ALA A 85 3.84 -16.38 -9.75
N GLN A 86 5.12 -16.54 -10.09
CA GLN A 86 6.17 -16.85 -9.12
C GLN A 86 6.36 -15.68 -8.12
N VAL A 87 6.44 -14.45 -8.62
CA VAL A 87 6.57 -13.24 -7.78
C VAL A 87 5.35 -13.03 -6.91
N VAL A 88 4.13 -13.23 -7.43
CA VAL A 88 2.89 -13.11 -6.65
C VAL A 88 2.81 -14.18 -5.57
N LYS A 89 3.18 -15.43 -5.88
CA LYS A 89 3.24 -16.51 -4.88
C LYS A 89 4.22 -16.19 -3.75
N LEU A 90 5.38 -15.62 -4.07
CA LEU A 90 6.32 -15.11 -3.08
C LEU A 90 5.67 -14.00 -2.23
N GLY A 91 5.04 -13.00 -2.86
CA GLY A 91 4.36 -11.92 -2.14
C GLY A 91 3.31 -12.42 -1.15
N GLN A 92 2.52 -13.43 -1.56
CA GLN A 92 1.55 -14.08 -0.67
C GLN A 92 2.21 -14.82 0.49
N ALA A 93 3.36 -15.44 0.28
CA ALA A 93 4.10 -16.11 1.34
C ALA A 93 4.66 -15.09 2.36
N LEU A 94 5.22 -13.99 1.88
CA LEU A 94 5.72 -12.90 2.71
C LEU A 94 4.58 -12.29 3.56
N ARG A 95 3.43 -11.98 2.96
CA ARG A 95 2.23 -11.46 3.66
C ARG A 95 1.71 -12.38 4.77
N ARG A 96 1.90 -13.70 4.67
CA ARG A 96 1.53 -14.64 5.73
C ARG A 96 2.47 -14.60 6.93
N LEU A 97 3.73 -14.22 6.73
CA LEU A 97 4.70 -14.05 7.82
C LEU A 97 4.44 -12.80 8.64
N GLU A 98 3.87 -11.75 8.03
CA GLU A 98 3.57 -10.47 8.68
C GLU A 98 2.61 -10.53 9.86
N GLN A 99 1.79 -11.55 9.95
CA GLN A 99 0.87 -11.74 11.09
C GLN A 99 1.62 -11.85 12.43
N HIS A 100 2.94 -11.82 12.40
CA HIS A 100 3.76 -12.09 13.57
C HIS A 100 4.74 -10.99 13.99
N ASP A 101 5.16 -9.98 13.17
CA ASP A 101 6.06 -8.90 13.68
C ASP A 101 6.58 -7.89 12.61
N LEU A 102 6.04 -7.83 11.38
CA LEU A 102 6.52 -6.88 10.38
C LEU A 102 5.72 -5.57 10.41
N GLU A 103 6.43 -4.44 10.37
CA GLU A 103 5.81 -3.10 10.34
C GLU A 103 5.20 -2.77 8.97
N GLU A 104 5.69 -3.36 7.89
CA GLU A 104 5.28 -3.09 6.51
C GLU A 104 4.91 -4.36 5.75
N VAL A 105 3.99 -4.22 4.78
CA VAL A 105 3.38 -5.32 4.01
C VAL A 105 3.93 -5.38 2.59
N ALA A 106 4.23 -6.58 2.08
CA ALA A 106 4.63 -6.79 0.69
C ALA A 106 3.52 -6.36 -0.29
N SER A 107 3.50 -5.10 -0.67
CA SER A 107 2.50 -4.52 -1.56
C SER A 107 2.69 -5.01 -3.01
N THR A 108 1.60 -5.02 -3.80
CA THR A 108 1.65 -5.32 -5.24
C THR A 108 2.66 -4.43 -5.99
N ARG A 109 2.86 -3.18 -5.51
CA ARG A 109 3.88 -2.26 -6.07
C ARG A 109 5.29 -2.81 -5.94
N LEU A 110 5.65 -3.34 -4.77
CA LEU A 110 6.96 -3.94 -4.55
C LEU A 110 7.16 -5.20 -5.41
N LEU A 111 6.11 -6.00 -5.61
CA LEU A 111 6.14 -7.16 -6.52
C LEU A 111 6.41 -6.72 -7.97
N ILE A 112 5.77 -5.65 -8.44
CA ILE A 112 6.01 -5.08 -9.77
C ILE A 112 7.46 -4.60 -9.89
N PHE A 113 8.02 -3.95 -8.86
CA PHE A 113 9.41 -3.51 -8.88
C PHE A 113 10.38 -4.69 -8.95
N ALA A 114 10.19 -5.72 -8.14
CA ALA A 114 11.01 -6.94 -8.19
C ALA A 114 10.95 -7.58 -9.59
N ALA A 115 9.77 -7.76 -10.16
CA ALA A 115 9.60 -8.31 -11.50
C ALA A 115 10.29 -7.45 -12.59
N ARG A 116 10.23 -6.13 -12.50
CA ARG A 116 10.94 -5.21 -13.42
C ARG A 116 12.46 -5.34 -13.31
N MET A 117 12.99 -5.48 -12.10
CA MET A 117 14.43 -5.67 -11.90
C MET A 117 14.91 -7.01 -12.46
N ILE A 118 14.16 -8.09 -12.25
CA ILE A 118 14.45 -9.40 -12.84
C ILE A 118 14.45 -9.29 -14.38
N ARG A 119 13.43 -8.67 -14.97
CA ARG A 119 13.38 -8.45 -16.42
C ARG A 119 14.59 -7.65 -16.93
N SER A 120 15.10 -6.70 -16.13
CA SER A 120 16.26 -5.89 -16.52
C SER A 120 17.60 -6.64 -16.42
N GLY A 121 17.60 -7.90 -15.95
CA GLY A 121 18.77 -8.76 -15.88
C GLY A 121 19.36 -8.96 -14.47
N MET A 122 18.72 -8.40 -13.42
CA MET A 122 19.10 -8.77 -12.05
C MET A 122 18.69 -10.21 -11.76
N THR A 123 19.49 -10.90 -10.95
CA THR A 123 19.07 -12.20 -10.44
C THR A 123 17.81 -12.05 -9.58
N PRO A 124 16.90 -13.05 -9.56
CA PRO A 124 15.71 -13.00 -8.73
C PRO A 124 16.02 -12.69 -7.25
N ARG A 125 17.11 -13.26 -6.75
CA ARG A 125 17.54 -13.05 -5.36
C ARG A 125 17.94 -11.60 -5.08
N GLU A 126 18.74 -10.98 -5.94
CA GLU A 126 19.14 -9.58 -5.81
C GLU A 126 17.94 -8.63 -5.95
N ALA A 127 17.08 -8.89 -6.94
CA ALA A 127 15.88 -8.09 -7.15
C ALA A 127 14.92 -8.15 -5.94
N CYS A 128 14.72 -9.35 -5.38
CA CYS A 128 13.87 -9.52 -4.20
C CYS A 128 14.52 -8.92 -2.93
N LEU A 129 15.84 -9.01 -2.78
CA LEU A 129 16.53 -8.32 -1.68
C LEU A 129 16.25 -6.81 -1.75
N ALA A 130 16.55 -6.18 -2.89
CA ALA A 130 16.46 -4.73 -3.05
C ALA A 130 15.01 -4.19 -3.07
N CYS A 131 14.06 -4.96 -3.61
CA CYS A 131 12.68 -4.49 -3.83
C CYS A 131 11.66 -5.04 -2.83
N LEU A 132 11.99 -6.09 -2.07
CA LEU A 132 11.07 -6.69 -1.10
C LEU A 132 11.67 -6.70 0.30
N ALA A 133 12.81 -7.37 0.52
CA ALA A 133 13.30 -7.61 1.88
C ALA A 133 13.77 -6.32 2.58
N GLU A 134 14.65 -5.54 1.96
CA GLU A 134 15.15 -4.27 2.49
C GLU A 134 14.05 -3.21 2.70
N PRO A 135 13.07 -3.02 1.79
CA PRO A 135 11.97 -2.07 2.02
C PRO A 135 11.00 -2.48 3.12
N LEU A 136 10.97 -3.75 3.52
CA LEU A 136 10.04 -4.25 4.54
C LEU A 136 10.60 -4.21 5.95
N SER A 137 11.92 -4.12 6.13
CA SER A 137 12.55 -4.07 7.45
C SER A 137 13.99 -3.56 7.40
N ASP A 138 14.35 -2.73 8.37
CA ASP A 138 15.73 -2.31 8.62
C ASP A 138 16.49 -3.30 9.54
N ASP A 139 15.80 -4.31 10.11
CA ASP A 139 16.42 -5.32 10.96
C ASP A 139 17.09 -6.43 10.15
N PRO A 140 18.43 -6.63 10.28
CA PRO A 140 19.14 -7.64 9.49
C PRO A 140 18.66 -9.08 9.70
N GLN A 141 18.13 -9.42 10.87
CA GLN A 141 17.62 -10.78 11.15
C GLN A 141 16.30 -11.00 10.42
N THR A 142 15.43 -10.00 10.41
CA THR A 142 14.17 -10.02 9.65
C THR A 142 14.44 -10.08 8.16
N VAL A 143 15.36 -9.26 7.63
CA VAL A 143 15.78 -9.31 6.21
C VAL A 143 16.30 -10.71 5.85
N ALA A 144 17.15 -11.32 6.69
CA ALA A 144 17.65 -12.67 6.46
C ALA A 144 16.51 -13.72 6.43
N ALA A 145 15.52 -13.60 7.33
CA ALA A 145 14.35 -14.49 7.35
C ALA A 145 13.49 -14.35 6.08
N LEU A 146 13.23 -13.10 5.63
CA LEU A 146 12.54 -12.82 4.37
C LEU A 146 13.29 -13.42 3.17
N MET A 147 14.62 -13.28 3.15
CA MET A 147 15.46 -13.86 2.08
C MET A 147 15.44 -15.40 2.10
N GLY A 148 15.30 -16.04 3.25
CA GLY A 148 15.06 -17.48 3.32
C GLY A 148 13.79 -17.92 2.59
N VAL A 149 12.73 -17.11 2.65
CA VAL A 149 11.49 -17.37 1.86
C VAL A 149 11.72 -17.15 0.38
N VAL A 150 12.47 -16.10 0.00
CA VAL A 150 12.85 -15.85 -1.40
C VAL A 150 13.60 -17.04 -1.99
N ASP A 151 14.61 -17.56 -1.27
CA ASP A 151 15.44 -18.68 -1.71
C ASP A 151 14.61 -19.95 -1.96
N VAL A 152 13.55 -20.19 -1.19
CA VAL A 152 12.61 -21.33 -1.42
C VAL A 152 11.77 -21.14 -2.68
N HIS A 153 11.44 -19.91 -3.06
CA HIS A 153 10.55 -19.62 -4.20
C HIS A 153 11.28 -19.47 -5.53
N PHE A 154 12.58 -19.17 -5.49
CA PHE A 154 13.44 -18.99 -6.65
C PHE A 154 14.61 -19.99 -6.73
N ALA A 155 14.48 -21.12 -6.01
CA ALA A 155 15.44 -22.23 -6.06
C ALA A 155 15.41 -22.98 -7.39
#